data_88f0d232256627bd35af86a80a3c25ad
#
_entry.id   88f0d232256627bd35af86a80a3c25ad
#
_cell.length_a   1.000
_cell.length_b   1.000
_cell.length_c   1.000
_cell.angle_alpha   90.00
_cell.angle_beta   90.00
_cell.angle_gamma   90.00
#
_symmetry.space_group_name_H-M   'P 1'
#
loop_
_entity.id
_entity.type
_entity.pdbx_description
1 polymer ?
#
loop_
_entity_poly.entity_id
_entity_poly.type
_entity_poly.pdbx_seq_one_letter_code
_entity_poly.pdbx_strand_id
1 'polypeptide(L)'
;MTFSFEKERMTAISNDGIPMGHITFPRVREGLVNIDHVMTDPKFRGQGVAEHMMEALLQHLIRLDQKAALTCPFAQQYVGKHPQWKTLLPGEIHFTRH
;
A
#
# COMPACT_ATOMS: atom_id res chain seq x y z
N MET A 1 11.05 -1.97 12.93
CA MET A 1 10.82 -1.73 11.49
C MET A 1 10.45 -0.28 11.26
N THR A 2 11.11 0.35 10.31
CA THR A 2 10.78 1.71 9.92
C THR A 2 10.38 1.72 8.46
N PHE A 3 9.73 2.82 8.04
CA PHE A 3 9.26 2.95 6.67
C PHE A 3 9.81 4.22 6.06
N SER A 4 10.39 4.09 4.87
CA SER A 4 10.92 5.21 4.11
C SER A 4 9.97 5.50 2.95
N PHE A 5 9.45 6.73 2.89
CA PHE A 5 8.48 7.10 1.88
C PHE A 5 9.13 7.99 0.83
N GLU A 6 9.04 7.56 -0.41
CA GLU A 6 9.41 8.38 -1.56
C GLU A 6 8.13 8.74 -2.30
N LYS A 7 8.25 9.47 -3.39
CA LYS A 7 7.08 9.99 -4.08
C LYS A 7 6.13 8.89 -4.54
N GLU A 8 6.67 7.78 -5.06
CA GLU A 8 5.85 6.70 -5.61
C GLU A 8 6.31 5.34 -5.13
N ARG A 9 7.04 5.31 -4.00
CA ARG A 9 7.57 4.06 -3.48
C ARG A 9 7.75 4.17 -1.98
N MET A 10 7.47 3.08 -1.29
CA MET A 10 7.71 2.96 0.14
C MET A 10 8.56 1.73 0.39
N THR A 11 9.54 1.83 1.26
CA THR A 11 10.40 0.71 1.62
C THR A 11 10.32 0.46 3.12
N ALA A 12 10.16 -0.80 3.50
CA ALA A 12 10.24 -1.22 4.90
C ALA A 12 11.68 -1.59 5.21
N ILE A 13 12.19 -1.09 6.34
CA ILE A 13 13.59 -1.25 6.71
C ILE A 13 13.65 -1.82 8.13
N SER A 14 14.47 -2.87 8.30
CA SER A 14 14.62 -3.51 9.59
C SER A 14 15.37 -2.61 10.57
N ASN A 15 15.39 -3.01 11.84
CA ASN A 15 16.12 -2.26 12.85
C ASN A 15 17.61 -2.20 12.55
N ASP A 16 18.13 -3.14 11.76
CA ASP A 16 19.52 -3.16 11.35
C ASP A 16 19.77 -2.42 10.04
N GLY A 17 18.75 -1.74 9.50
CA GLY A 17 18.91 -0.98 8.29
C GLY A 17 18.80 -1.80 7.01
N ILE A 18 18.26 -3.01 7.08
CA ILE A 18 18.17 -3.89 5.92
C ILE A 18 16.80 -3.74 5.27
N PRO A 19 16.73 -3.51 3.94
CA PRO A 19 15.44 -3.45 3.25
C PRO A 19 14.70 -4.78 3.36
N MET A 20 13.46 -4.74 3.82
CA MET A 20 12.65 -5.93 4.05
C MET A 20 11.60 -6.13 2.96
N GLY A 21 11.21 -5.06 2.29
CA GLY A 21 10.20 -5.11 1.26
C GLY A 21 9.86 -3.72 0.79
N HIS A 22 9.00 -3.64 -0.22
CA HIS A 22 8.59 -2.33 -0.73
C HIS A 22 7.23 -2.40 -1.38
N ILE A 23 6.61 -1.24 -1.52
CA ILE A 23 5.36 -1.06 -2.27
C ILE A 23 5.60 0.07 -3.26
N THR A 24 5.18 -0.13 -4.51
CA THR A 24 5.15 0.95 -5.47
C THR A 24 3.71 1.43 -5.64
N PHE A 25 3.56 2.74 -5.77
CA PHE A 25 2.23 3.36 -5.90
C PHE A 25 2.32 4.55 -6.83
N PRO A 26 2.50 4.29 -8.14
CA PRO A 26 2.63 5.39 -9.09
C PRO A 26 1.40 6.29 -9.10
N ARG A 27 1.63 7.56 -9.34
CA ARG A 27 0.55 8.54 -9.38
C ARG A 27 -0.24 8.38 -10.67
N VAL A 28 -1.57 8.30 -10.53
CA VAL A 28 -2.47 8.21 -11.67
C VAL A 28 -2.87 9.61 -12.13
N ARG A 29 -3.25 10.44 -11.18
CA ARG A 29 -3.59 11.83 -11.38
C ARG A 29 -3.55 12.50 -10.02
N GLU A 30 -3.81 13.78 -9.99
CA GLU A 30 -3.79 14.50 -8.73
C GLU A 30 -4.78 13.87 -7.76
N GLY A 31 -4.31 13.58 -6.55
CA GLY A 31 -5.15 13.00 -5.51
C GLY A 31 -5.35 11.49 -5.60
N LEU A 32 -4.77 10.82 -6.59
CA LEU A 32 -4.99 9.39 -6.78
C LEU A 32 -3.68 8.69 -7.15
N VAL A 33 -3.33 7.66 -6.37
CA VAL A 33 -2.22 6.78 -6.71
C VAL A 33 -2.77 5.39 -7.01
N ASN A 34 -1.95 4.52 -7.60
CA ASN A 34 -2.30 3.14 -7.86
C ASN A 34 -1.31 2.23 -7.14
N ILE A 35 -1.78 1.45 -6.18
CA ILE A 35 -0.92 0.47 -5.52
C ILE A 35 -0.85 -0.73 -6.45
N ASP A 36 0.28 -0.84 -7.18
CA ASP A 36 0.40 -1.83 -8.24
C ASP A 36 1.33 -2.99 -7.87
N HIS A 37 2.15 -2.85 -6.82
CA HIS A 37 3.11 -3.89 -6.51
C HIS A 37 3.48 -3.85 -5.04
N VAL A 38 3.34 -4.99 -4.36
CA VAL A 38 3.75 -5.18 -2.97
C VAL A 38 4.71 -6.36 -2.94
N MET A 39 5.92 -6.15 -2.45
CA MET A 39 6.92 -7.20 -2.43
C MET A 39 7.60 -7.29 -1.07
N THR A 40 7.75 -8.51 -0.56
CA THR A 40 8.52 -8.79 0.64
C THR A 40 9.74 -9.62 0.24
N ASP A 41 10.92 -9.22 0.75
CA ASP A 41 12.13 -9.99 0.53
C ASP A 41 11.92 -11.39 1.09
N PRO A 42 12.34 -12.45 0.35
CA PRO A 42 12.12 -13.82 0.82
C PRO A 42 12.64 -14.11 2.22
N LYS A 43 13.71 -13.45 2.65
CA LYS A 43 14.26 -13.64 3.98
C LYS A 43 13.30 -13.23 5.09
N PHE A 44 12.34 -12.36 4.77
CA PHE A 44 11.44 -11.79 5.77
C PHE A 44 10.00 -12.24 5.59
N ARG A 45 9.74 -13.21 4.74
CA ARG A 45 8.39 -13.72 4.53
C ARG A 45 7.89 -14.40 5.80
N GLY A 46 6.58 -14.34 6.00
CA GLY A 46 5.95 -14.95 7.16
C GLY A 46 6.04 -14.14 8.43
N GLN A 47 6.55 -12.92 8.34
CA GLN A 47 6.71 -12.05 9.51
C GLN A 47 5.73 -10.87 9.51
N GLY A 48 4.78 -10.86 8.59
CA GLY A 48 3.79 -9.79 8.54
C GLY A 48 4.30 -8.49 7.94
N VAL A 49 5.42 -8.52 7.22
CA VAL A 49 5.98 -7.29 6.66
C VAL A 49 5.03 -6.64 5.68
N ALA A 50 4.43 -7.43 4.79
CA ALA A 50 3.53 -6.88 3.77
C ALA A 50 2.31 -6.20 4.40
N GLU A 51 1.73 -6.83 5.44
CA GLU A 51 0.60 -6.26 6.13
C GLU A 51 0.97 -4.97 6.84
N HIS A 52 2.13 -4.93 7.49
CA HIS A 52 2.59 -3.71 8.15
C HIS A 52 2.85 -2.60 7.14
N MET A 53 3.42 -2.96 5.97
CA MET A 53 3.64 -1.97 4.92
C MET A 53 2.34 -1.39 4.42
N MET A 54 1.32 -2.25 4.19
CA MET A 54 0.03 -1.76 3.71
C MET A 54 -0.59 -0.80 4.72
N GLU A 55 -0.58 -1.17 5.99
CA GLU A 55 -1.16 -0.29 7.01
C GLU A 55 -0.43 1.06 7.04
N ALA A 56 0.89 1.03 7.02
CA ALA A 56 1.66 2.27 7.06
C ALA A 56 1.41 3.14 5.83
N LEU A 57 1.34 2.50 4.65
CA LEU A 57 1.11 3.25 3.43
C LEU A 57 -0.29 3.87 3.41
N LEU A 58 -1.31 3.10 3.80
CA LEU A 58 -2.67 3.64 3.76
C LEU A 58 -2.85 4.78 4.75
N GLN A 59 -2.23 4.70 5.93
CA GLN A 59 -2.23 5.82 6.86
C GLN A 59 -1.51 7.04 6.28
N HIS A 60 -0.40 6.80 5.59
CA HIS A 60 0.35 7.88 4.95
C HIS A 60 -0.50 8.58 3.89
N LEU A 61 -1.23 7.81 3.09
CA LEU A 61 -2.07 8.37 2.04
C LEU A 61 -3.23 9.19 2.63
N ILE A 62 -3.80 8.72 3.75
CA ILE A 62 -4.83 9.49 4.43
C ILE A 62 -4.29 10.86 4.84
N ARG A 63 -3.09 10.88 5.44
CA ARG A 63 -2.50 12.15 5.87
C ARG A 63 -2.24 13.10 4.73
N LEU A 64 -1.99 12.54 3.52
CA LEU A 64 -1.76 13.35 2.33
C LEU A 64 -3.02 13.63 1.54
N ASP A 65 -4.18 13.17 2.04
CA ASP A 65 -5.47 13.35 1.37
C ASP A 65 -5.46 12.73 -0.03
N GLN A 66 -4.88 11.53 -0.15
CA GLN A 66 -4.80 10.81 -1.41
C GLN A 66 -5.74 9.62 -1.40
N LYS A 67 -6.28 9.28 -2.56
CA LYS A 67 -7.02 8.04 -2.76
C LYS A 67 -6.11 7.02 -3.43
N ALA A 68 -6.51 5.75 -3.39
CA ALA A 68 -5.70 4.67 -3.93
C ALA A 68 -6.55 3.69 -4.73
N ALA A 69 -6.19 3.51 -5.99
CA ALA A 69 -6.66 2.37 -6.76
C ALA A 69 -5.77 1.18 -6.44
N LEU A 70 -6.28 -0.03 -6.60
CA LEU A 70 -5.57 -1.24 -6.21
C LEU A 70 -5.55 -2.20 -7.40
N THR A 71 -4.42 -2.32 -8.06
CA THR A 71 -4.26 -3.35 -9.11
C THR A 71 -3.42 -4.51 -8.63
N CYS A 72 -2.76 -4.39 -7.49
CA CYS A 72 -2.00 -5.49 -6.89
C CYS A 72 -2.95 -6.43 -6.16
N PRO A 73 -2.94 -7.75 -6.47
CA PRO A 73 -3.83 -8.69 -5.80
C PRO A 73 -3.68 -8.71 -4.28
N PHE A 74 -2.46 -8.59 -3.78
CA PHE A 74 -2.28 -8.57 -2.32
C PHE A 74 -2.96 -7.34 -1.71
N ALA A 75 -2.82 -6.17 -2.35
CA ALA A 75 -3.44 -4.96 -1.84
C ALA A 75 -4.96 -5.09 -1.85
N GLN A 76 -5.52 -5.69 -2.91
CA GLN A 76 -6.96 -5.91 -2.98
C GLN A 76 -7.43 -6.81 -1.85
N GLN A 77 -6.72 -7.89 -1.59
CA GLN A 77 -7.07 -8.81 -0.50
C GLN A 77 -6.94 -8.13 0.85
N TYR A 78 -5.89 -7.35 1.04
CA TYR A 78 -5.69 -6.67 2.32
C TYR A 78 -6.85 -5.73 2.62
N VAL A 79 -7.24 -4.90 1.66
CA VAL A 79 -8.34 -3.96 1.87
C VAL A 79 -9.66 -4.71 2.04
N GLY A 80 -9.84 -5.84 1.33
CA GLY A 80 -11.02 -6.67 1.50
C GLY A 80 -11.16 -7.21 2.91
N LYS A 81 -10.05 -7.51 3.57
CA LYS A 81 -10.06 -8.01 4.96
C LYS A 81 -10.07 -6.88 5.99
N HIS A 82 -9.84 -5.65 5.56
CA HIS A 82 -9.79 -4.49 6.46
C HIS A 82 -10.67 -3.39 5.88
N PRO A 83 -12.01 -3.57 5.97
CA PRO A 83 -12.95 -2.69 5.26
C PRO A 83 -12.84 -1.21 5.64
N GLN A 84 -12.25 -0.90 6.78
CA GLN A 84 -12.07 0.50 7.17
C GLN A 84 -11.24 1.27 6.14
N TRP A 85 -10.42 0.60 5.35
CA TRP A 85 -9.59 1.25 4.34
C TRP A 85 -10.32 1.49 3.02
N LYS A 86 -11.56 0.98 2.88
CA LYS A 86 -12.31 1.18 1.64
C LYS A 86 -12.59 2.65 1.37
N THR A 87 -12.53 3.50 2.39
CA THR A 87 -12.72 4.93 2.18
C THR A 87 -11.64 5.54 1.31
N LEU A 88 -10.50 4.88 1.16
CA LEU A 88 -9.43 5.37 0.31
C LEU A 88 -9.64 5.02 -1.16
N LEU A 89 -10.57 4.11 -1.48
CA LEU A 89 -10.80 3.73 -2.85
C LEU A 89 -11.48 4.88 -3.60
N PRO A 90 -11.12 5.13 -4.85
CA PRO A 90 -11.78 6.18 -5.61
C PRO A 90 -13.24 5.81 -5.87
N GLY A 91 -14.13 6.79 -5.72
CA GLY A 91 -15.56 6.51 -5.83
C GLY A 91 -15.99 6.06 -7.21
N GLU A 92 -15.27 6.46 -8.22
CA GLU A 92 -15.64 6.12 -9.59
C GLU A 92 -15.33 4.68 -9.95
N ILE A 93 -14.75 3.91 -9.05
CA ILE A 93 -14.36 2.55 -9.38
C ILE A 93 -15.40 1.55 -8.95
N HIS A 94 -16.39 1.98 -8.20
CA HIS A 94 -17.29 0.96 -7.81
C HIS A 94 -18.23 0.70 -8.87
N PHE A 95 -18.13 0.26 -9.64
CA PHE A 95 -18.96 -0.08 -10.57
C PHE A 95 -19.33 -1.37 -10.56
N THR A 96 -19.36 -1.50 -10.24
CA THR A 96 -19.50 -2.42 -10.17
C THR A 96 -20.43 -3.11 -10.32
N ARG A 97 -20.52 -2.64 -10.46
CA ARG A 97 -21.26 -2.95 -10.69
C ARG A 97 -21.74 -3.78 -10.93
N HIS A 98 -21.88 -3.91 -10.96
CA HIS A 98 -22.42 -4.45 -11.05
C HIS A 98 -22.82 -5.07 -11.12
#